data_af08e6795948d76fac37754f032d5451
#
_entry.id   af08e6795948d76fac37754f032d5451
#
_cell.length_a   1.000
_cell.length_b   1.000
_cell.length_c   1.000
_cell.angle_alpha   90.00
_cell.angle_beta   90.00
_cell.angle_gamma   90.00
#
_symmetry.space_group_name_H-M   'P 1'
#
loop_
_entity.id
_entity.type
_entity.pdbx_description
1 polymer ?
#
loop_
_entity_poly.entity_id
_entity_poly.type
_entity_poly.pdbx_seq_one_letter_code
_entity_poly.pdbx_strand_id
1 'polypeptide(L)'
;MAKLKISAADMVAAGRARIEEIETKDLIAMVDDPEVVIVDIRDPRERQRGHIPGSFHAPRGMIEFWVDPDSPYFKPIFGEDKKFVLHCASGWRSALTVATLQDMGFDAAHLKEGFSTWAEQGGPVEVPEPK
;
A
#
# COMPACT_ATOMS: atom_id res chain seq x y z
N MET A 1 27.21 -3.16 -18.09
CA MET A 1 26.11 -3.19 -17.09
C MET A 1 26.56 -2.49 -15.81
N ALA A 2 25.65 -1.70 -15.25
CA ALA A 2 25.91 -1.04 -13.98
C ALA A 2 26.00 -2.08 -12.85
N LYS A 3 26.95 -1.89 -11.95
CA LYS A 3 27.07 -2.74 -10.77
C LYS A 3 26.49 -1.99 -9.58
N LEU A 4 25.38 -2.52 -9.04
CA LEU A 4 24.68 -1.89 -7.94
C LEU A 4 25.35 -2.21 -6.61
N LYS A 5 25.30 -1.26 -5.67
CA LYS A 5 25.76 -1.49 -4.30
C LYS A 5 24.78 -2.35 -3.52
N ILE A 6 23.50 -2.25 -3.84
CA ILE A 6 22.43 -3.00 -3.16
C ILE A 6 21.37 -3.37 -4.21
N SER A 7 20.88 -4.58 -4.12
CA SER A 7 19.83 -5.06 -5.02
C SER A 7 18.46 -4.58 -4.56
N ALA A 8 17.48 -4.59 -5.47
CA ALA A 8 16.10 -4.33 -5.10
C ALA A 8 15.60 -5.31 -4.04
N ALA A 9 15.95 -6.59 -4.19
CA ALA A 9 15.55 -7.60 -3.22
C ALA A 9 16.10 -7.30 -1.81
N ASP A 10 17.36 -6.85 -1.74
CA ASP A 10 17.97 -6.48 -0.45
C ASP A 10 17.30 -5.26 0.16
N MET A 11 16.93 -4.27 -0.66
CA MET A 11 16.19 -3.10 -0.19
C MET A 11 14.82 -3.50 0.37
N VAL A 12 14.12 -4.39 -0.32
CA VAL A 12 12.82 -4.89 0.13
C VAL A 12 12.97 -5.63 1.46
N ALA A 13 13.96 -6.52 1.57
CA ALA A 13 14.19 -7.25 2.80
C ALA A 13 14.50 -6.32 3.98
N ALA A 14 15.32 -5.30 3.75
CA ALA A 14 15.63 -4.30 4.77
C ALA A 14 14.40 -3.51 5.18
N GLY A 15 13.56 -3.14 4.22
CA GLY A 15 12.30 -2.46 4.49
C GLY A 15 11.36 -3.32 5.32
N ARG A 16 11.17 -4.58 4.92
CA ARG A 16 10.29 -5.52 5.64
C ARG A 16 10.73 -5.72 7.10
N ALA A 17 12.03 -5.66 7.36
CA ALA A 17 12.57 -5.90 8.70
C ALA A 17 12.19 -4.80 9.70
N ARG A 18 11.79 -3.62 9.24
CA ARG A 18 11.53 -2.47 10.12
C ARG A 18 10.11 -1.91 10.04
N ILE A 19 9.21 -2.55 9.30
CA ILE A 19 7.84 -2.09 9.14
C ILE A 19 6.86 -3.14 9.65
N GLU A 20 5.63 -2.72 9.90
CA GLU A 20 4.55 -3.64 10.25
C GLU A 20 4.04 -4.33 8.99
N GLU A 21 4.04 -5.67 9.00
CA GLU A 21 3.49 -6.47 7.91
C GLU A 21 2.20 -7.13 8.38
N ILE A 22 1.14 -7.05 7.57
CA ILE A 22 -0.17 -7.62 7.90
C ILE A 22 -0.42 -8.82 6.99
N GLU A 23 -0.80 -9.94 7.60
CA GLU A 23 -1.16 -11.13 6.85
C GLU A 23 -2.47 -10.93 6.10
N THR A 24 -2.64 -11.62 4.98
CA THR A 24 -3.82 -11.48 4.14
C THR A 24 -5.12 -11.73 4.91
N LYS A 25 -5.15 -12.80 5.70
CA LYS A 25 -6.36 -13.15 6.48
C LYS A 25 -6.74 -12.05 7.47
N ASP A 26 -5.74 -11.37 8.02
CA ASP A 26 -5.98 -10.32 9.00
C ASP A 26 -6.54 -9.06 8.34
N LEU A 27 -6.04 -8.73 7.14
CA LEU A 27 -6.56 -7.58 6.41
C LEU A 27 -7.97 -7.85 5.87
N ILE A 28 -8.26 -9.09 5.46
CA ILE A 28 -9.62 -9.47 5.06
C ILE A 28 -10.60 -9.16 6.18
N ALA A 29 -10.22 -9.44 7.43
CA ALA A 29 -11.06 -9.15 8.58
C ALA A 29 -11.26 -7.65 8.83
N MET A 30 -10.41 -6.80 8.25
CA MET A 30 -10.45 -5.34 8.43
C MET A 30 -11.12 -4.59 7.28
N VAL A 31 -11.57 -5.28 6.21
CA VAL A 31 -12.05 -4.62 4.99
C VAL A 31 -13.19 -3.64 5.26
N ASP A 32 -14.08 -3.97 6.19
CA ASP A 32 -15.23 -3.12 6.50
C ASP A 32 -15.02 -2.27 7.76
N ASP A 33 -13.83 -2.26 8.33
CA ASP A 33 -13.54 -1.48 9.54
C ASP A 33 -13.37 -0.01 9.16
N PRO A 34 -14.23 0.90 9.68
CA PRO A 34 -14.13 2.33 9.34
C PRO A 34 -12.88 3.01 9.88
N GLU A 35 -12.16 2.36 10.81
CA GLU A 35 -10.91 2.91 11.35
C GLU A 35 -9.68 2.49 10.54
N VAL A 36 -9.87 1.69 9.50
CA VAL A 36 -8.78 1.22 8.63
C VAL A 36 -8.95 1.81 7.24
N VAL A 37 -7.88 2.40 6.72
CA VAL A 37 -7.83 2.89 5.34
C VAL A 37 -6.87 1.98 4.58
N ILE A 38 -7.41 1.22 3.63
CA ILE A 38 -6.59 0.39 2.75
C ILE A 38 -6.20 1.25 1.55
N VAL A 39 -4.90 1.35 1.30
CA VAL A 39 -4.36 2.22 0.25
C VAL A 39 -3.70 1.37 -0.82
N ASP A 40 -4.22 1.45 -2.04
CA ASP A 40 -3.68 0.76 -3.21
C ASP A 40 -2.68 1.69 -3.89
N ILE A 41 -1.40 1.29 -3.90
CA ILE A 41 -0.34 2.11 -4.49
C ILE A 41 0.06 1.66 -5.89
N ARG A 42 -0.71 0.73 -6.48
CA ARG A 42 -0.46 0.25 -7.84
C ARG A 42 -0.83 1.31 -8.87
N ASP A 43 -0.50 1.07 -10.13
CA ASP A 43 -0.93 2.01 -11.17
C ASP A 43 -2.41 1.79 -11.54
N PRO A 44 -3.05 2.80 -12.17
CA PRO A 44 -4.48 2.72 -12.47
C PRO A 44 -4.88 1.51 -13.33
N ARG A 45 -4.00 1.03 -14.21
CA ARG A 45 -4.32 -0.12 -15.07
C ARG A 45 -4.46 -1.41 -14.26
N GLU A 46 -3.65 -1.55 -13.21
CA GLU A 46 -3.76 -2.69 -12.30
C GLU A 46 -5.10 -2.65 -11.56
N ARG A 47 -5.52 -1.48 -11.08
CA ARG A 47 -6.82 -1.32 -10.40
C ARG A 47 -8.00 -1.64 -11.32
N GLN A 48 -7.89 -1.35 -12.60
CA GLN A 48 -8.96 -1.65 -13.56
C GLN A 48 -9.25 -3.15 -13.67
N ARG A 49 -8.27 -3.99 -13.38
CA ARG A 49 -8.44 -5.45 -13.39
C ARG A 49 -9.04 -5.99 -12.10
N GLY A 50 -9.09 -5.18 -11.08
CA GLY A 50 -9.64 -5.55 -9.78
C GLY A 50 -8.92 -4.83 -8.66
N HIS A 51 -9.66 -4.49 -7.62
CA HIS A 51 -9.11 -3.84 -6.43
C HIS A 51 -9.91 -4.25 -5.19
N ILE A 52 -9.38 -3.94 -4.02
CA ILE A 52 -10.08 -4.20 -2.76
C ILE A 52 -11.20 -3.17 -2.62
N PRO A 53 -12.46 -3.61 -2.37
CA PRO A 53 -13.56 -2.67 -2.23
C PRO A 53 -13.31 -1.65 -1.11
N GLY A 54 -13.60 -0.39 -1.39
CA GLY A 54 -13.40 0.70 -0.44
C GLY A 54 -11.97 1.18 -0.32
N SER A 55 -11.02 0.58 -1.02
CA SER A 55 -9.62 1.01 -0.97
C SER A 55 -9.43 2.36 -1.66
N PHE A 56 -8.53 3.16 -1.10
CA PHE A 56 -8.17 4.47 -1.64
C PHE A 56 -6.97 4.30 -2.57
N HIS A 57 -7.06 4.87 -3.77
CA HIS A 57 -5.94 4.79 -4.72
C HIS A 57 -4.97 5.95 -4.49
N ALA A 58 -3.73 5.62 -4.17
CA ALA A 58 -2.65 6.59 -4.04
C ALA A 58 -1.43 6.04 -4.78
N PRO A 59 -1.25 6.41 -6.06
CA PRO A 59 -0.16 5.85 -6.85
C PRO A 59 1.19 6.12 -6.18
N ARG A 60 2.05 5.13 -6.21
CA ARG A 60 3.33 5.18 -5.50
C ARG A 60 4.14 6.45 -5.78
N GLY A 61 4.06 6.95 -7.02
CA GLY A 61 4.82 8.13 -7.40
C GLY A 61 4.37 9.43 -6.74
N MET A 62 3.21 9.44 -6.10
CA MET A 62 2.64 10.65 -5.48
C MET A 62 2.52 10.56 -3.96
N ILE A 63 2.69 9.38 -3.38
CA ILE A 63 2.26 9.17 -2.01
C ILE A 63 3.01 10.03 -0.98
N GLU A 64 4.31 10.24 -1.15
CA GLU A 64 5.05 11.10 -0.22
C GLU A 64 4.50 12.53 -0.20
N PHE A 65 4.06 13.01 -1.35
CA PHE A 65 3.49 14.36 -1.46
C PHE A 65 2.06 14.42 -0.91
N TRP A 66 1.33 13.31 -1.02
CA TRP A 66 -0.06 13.25 -0.59
C TRP A 66 -0.23 13.12 0.93
N VAL A 67 0.78 12.56 1.62
CA VAL A 67 0.72 12.40 3.08
C VAL A 67 1.21 13.62 3.84
N ASP A 68 1.94 14.52 3.18
CA ASP A 68 2.59 15.67 3.82
C ASP A 68 1.64 16.87 3.86
N PRO A 69 1.17 17.28 5.06
CA PRO A 69 0.26 18.43 5.16
C PRO A 69 0.88 19.76 4.71
N ASP A 70 2.21 19.84 4.63
CA ASP A 70 2.89 21.05 4.14
C ASP A 70 3.11 21.02 2.63
N SER A 71 2.79 19.90 1.97
CA SER A 71 2.89 19.78 0.53
C SER A 71 1.68 20.40 -0.15
N PRO A 72 1.83 21.04 -1.33
CA PRO A 72 0.69 21.53 -2.08
C PRO A 72 -0.22 20.43 -2.61
N TYR A 73 0.22 19.16 -2.53
CA TYR A 73 -0.54 18.01 -3.03
C TYR A 73 -1.19 17.18 -1.92
N PHE A 74 -1.16 17.67 -0.68
CA PHE A 74 -1.72 16.95 0.46
C PHE A 74 -3.17 16.50 0.23
N LYS A 75 -3.45 15.22 0.56
CA LYS A 75 -4.80 14.66 0.53
C LYS A 75 -5.31 14.51 1.96
N PRO A 76 -6.44 15.16 2.32
CA PRO A 76 -6.92 15.18 3.71
C PRO A 76 -7.14 13.83 4.37
N ILE A 77 -7.41 12.77 3.60
CA ILE A 77 -7.58 11.42 4.16
C ILE A 77 -6.35 10.99 4.96
N PHE A 78 -5.15 11.40 4.55
CA PHE A 78 -3.92 11.03 5.25
C PHE A 78 -3.69 11.82 6.52
N GLY A 79 -4.51 12.83 6.80
CA GLY A 79 -4.50 13.56 8.06
C GLY A 79 -5.45 12.98 9.11
N GLU A 80 -6.24 11.97 8.75
CA GLU A 80 -7.18 11.35 9.68
C GLU A 80 -6.46 10.38 10.62
N ASP A 81 -6.98 10.24 11.83
CA ASP A 81 -6.43 9.32 12.83
C ASP A 81 -6.96 7.91 12.54
N LYS A 82 -6.37 7.26 11.56
CA LYS A 82 -6.77 5.93 11.09
C LYS A 82 -5.55 5.02 11.00
N LYS A 83 -5.80 3.72 10.89
CA LYS A 83 -4.77 2.76 10.56
C LYS A 83 -4.67 2.68 9.05
N PHE A 84 -3.51 3.01 8.51
CA PHE A 84 -3.27 2.96 7.07
C PHE A 84 -2.53 1.68 6.71
N VAL A 85 -3.09 0.92 5.77
CA VAL A 85 -2.49 -0.31 5.28
C VAL A 85 -2.31 -0.19 3.77
N LEU A 86 -1.07 -0.13 3.34
CA LEU A 86 -0.73 0.01 1.92
C LEU A 86 -0.56 -1.37 1.29
N HIS A 87 -0.88 -1.48 0.02
CA HIS A 87 -0.60 -2.71 -0.72
C HIS A 87 -0.22 -2.43 -2.17
N CYS A 88 0.51 -3.38 -2.73
CA CYS A 88 0.79 -3.46 -4.15
C CYS A 88 0.43 -4.87 -4.64
N ALA A 89 1.09 -5.38 -5.67
CA ALA A 89 0.77 -6.71 -6.19
C ALA A 89 1.45 -7.83 -5.40
N SER A 90 2.74 -7.67 -5.05
CA SER A 90 3.53 -8.73 -4.41
C SER A 90 4.18 -8.32 -3.08
N GLY A 91 3.94 -7.09 -2.63
CA GLY A 91 4.52 -6.60 -1.39
C GLY A 91 5.90 -5.92 -1.54
N TRP A 92 6.47 -5.86 -2.74
CA TRP A 92 7.76 -5.21 -2.95
C TRP A 92 7.67 -3.69 -2.95
N ARG A 93 6.79 -3.14 -3.79
CA ARG A 93 6.58 -1.68 -3.84
C ARG A 93 6.09 -1.14 -2.50
N SER A 94 5.16 -1.86 -1.87
CA SER A 94 4.60 -1.41 -0.60
C SER A 94 5.61 -1.49 0.54
N ALA A 95 6.51 -2.49 0.55
CA ALA A 95 7.56 -2.56 1.55
C ALA A 95 8.47 -1.33 1.49
N LEU A 96 8.91 -0.96 0.30
CA LEU A 96 9.76 0.22 0.11
C LEU A 96 9.01 1.51 0.45
N THR A 97 7.75 1.59 0.06
CA THR A 97 6.93 2.78 0.30
C THR A 97 6.66 3.00 1.78
N VAL A 98 6.26 1.94 2.51
CA VAL A 98 5.98 2.06 3.94
C VAL A 98 7.26 2.43 4.70
N ALA A 99 8.40 1.85 4.32
CA ALA A 99 9.68 2.21 4.93
C ALA A 99 9.99 3.70 4.73
N THR A 100 9.77 4.22 3.52
CA THR A 100 9.96 5.64 3.23
C THR A 100 9.02 6.52 4.05
N LEU A 101 7.73 6.16 4.12
CA LEU A 101 6.76 6.94 4.90
C LEU A 101 7.10 6.93 6.39
N GLN A 102 7.59 5.80 6.90
CA GLN A 102 8.03 5.70 8.30
C GLN A 102 9.19 6.66 8.56
N ASP A 103 10.11 6.81 7.61
CA ASP A 103 11.20 7.79 7.73
C ASP A 103 10.68 9.23 7.78
N MET A 104 9.54 9.49 7.14
CA MET A 104 8.87 10.79 7.20
C MET A 104 8.11 11.01 8.51
N GLY A 105 7.93 9.96 9.31
CA GLY A 105 7.13 10.01 10.53
C GLY A 105 5.66 9.64 10.33
N PHE A 106 5.31 9.14 9.15
CA PHE A 106 3.95 8.69 8.85
C PHE A 106 3.81 7.21 9.20
N ASP A 107 2.87 6.88 10.10
CA ASP A 107 2.68 5.52 10.57
C ASP A 107 1.75 4.75 9.61
N ALA A 108 2.28 3.68 9.02
CA ALA A 108 1.54 2.81 8.11
C ALA A 108 2.07 1.39 8.19
N ALA A 109 1.22 0.44 7.81
CA ALA A 109 1.60 -0.95 7.62
C ALA A 109 1.42 -1.33 6.15
N HIS A 110 1.82 -2.54 5.77
CA HIS A 110 1.52 -3.02 4.42
C HIS A 110 1.01 -4.46 4.42
N LEU A 111 0.30 -4.81 3.36
CA LEU A 111 -0.17 -6.17 3.12
C LEU A 111 1.03 -7.00 2.63
N LYS A 112 1.45 -7.96 3.44
CA LYS A 112 2.72 -8.69 3.25
C LYS A 112 2.83 -9.36 1.89
N GLU A 113 1.79 -10.08 1.46
CA GLU A 113 1.83 -10.82 0.20
C GLU A 113 1.28 -10.04 -0.99
N GLY A 114 0.60 -8.93 -0.74
CA GLY A 114 0.04 -8.11 -1.80
C GLY A 114 -1.25 -8.64 -2.37
N PHE A 115 -1.71 -7.98 -3.43
CA PHE A 115 -3.01 -8.29 -4.05
C PHE A 115 -3.00 -9.59 -4.86
N SER A 116 -1.82 -10.05 -5.30
CA SER A 116 -1.72 -11.23 -6.18
C SER A 116 -2.29 -12.51 -5.55
N THR A 117 -2.28 -12.63 -4.22
CA THR A 117 -2.84 -13.78 -3.51
C THR A 117 -4.16 -13.47 -2.80
N TRP A 118 -4.63 -12.24 -2.89
CA TRP A 118 -5.78 -11.76 -2.14
C TRP A 118 -7.05 -12.54 -2.42
N ALA A 119 -7.42 -12.66 -3.70
CA ALA A 119 -8.67 -13.32 -4.09
C ALA A 119 -8.67 -14.80 -3.75
N GLU A 120 -7.56 -15.50 -3.97
CA GLU A 120 -7.47 -16.95 -3.69
C GLU A 120 -7.55 -17.25 -2.21
N GLN A 121 -7.22 -16.29 -1.34
CA GLN A 121 -7.35 -16.44 0.10
C GLN A 121 -8.69 -15.97 0.63
N GLY A 122 -9.62 -15.62 -0.25
CA GLY A 122 -10.98 -15.25 0.12
C GLY A 122 -11.24 -13.76 0.27
N GLY A 123 -10.29 -12.93 -0.13
CA GLY A 123 -10.47 -11.48 -0.09
C GLY A 123 -11.46 -10.99 -1.13
N PRO A 124 -12.35 -10.03 -0.79
CA PRO A 124 -13.28 -9.49 -1.76
C PRO A 124 -12.58 -8.63 -2.81
N VAL A 125 -13.09 -8.71 -4.04
CA VAL A 125 -12.55 -7.97 -5.18
C VAL A 125 -13.68 -7.26 -5.90
N GLU A 126 -13.45 -6.00 -6.24
CA GLU A 126 -14.35 -5.22 -7.08
C GLU A 126 -13.64 -4.87 -8.37
N VAL A 127 -14.34 -5.02 -9.49
CA VAL A 127 -13.82 -4.65 -10.80
C VAL A 127 -14.59 -3.42 -11.27
N PRO A 128 -13.91 -2.30 -11.54
CA PRO A 128 -14.60 -1.10 -12.01
C PRO A 128 -15.27 -1.36 -13.35
N GLU A 129 -16.40 -0.68 -13.59
CA GLU A 129 -17.05 -0.77 -14.87
C GLU A 129 -16.20 -0.10 -15.94
N PRO A 130 -16.11 -0.69 -17.15
CA PRO A 130 -15.39 -0.04 -18.25
C PRO A 130 -16.11 1.24 -18.67
N LYS A 131 -15.34 2.26 -18.96
CA LYS A 131 -15.86 3.53 -19.44
C LYS A 131 -16.00 3.53 -20.96
#